data_7ac9970cf7295e3391256c798c154996
#
_entry.id   7ac9970cf7295e3391256c798c154996
#
_cell.length_a   1.000
_cell.length_b   1.000
_cell.length_c   1.000
_cell.angle_alpha   90.00
_cell.angle_beta   90.00
_cell.angle_gamma   90.00
#
_symmetry.space_group_name_H-M   'P 1'
#
loop_
_entity.id
_entity.type
_entity.pdbx_description
1 polymer ?
#
loop_
_entity_poly.entity_id
_entity_poly.type
_entity_poly.pdbx_seq_one_letter_code
_entity_poly.pdbx_strand_id
1 'polypeptide(L)'
;MTRTATIVLLLAIATSAAPARAQTPAPLTVGSVTASAGEKVSGYIEVPAGVDSATRIPVTVVRGARAGPTLALIAGTHGYETQPIIALQRVRRALDPAALAGTVVLVHIANPPSYFGRTIYYSPVDGKNLNRVYPGRADGTVSERIAFAITREVIEKADYIVDLHAGDGNESLRPYAYWTPLGGDARVDSLQREMILAFGHDLIVVDTTRPKDLASSVYTTNTALLLGKPAITTENGYLGESAEPMIRRNVDGVFRLMRWLRMVPGAVPMPRRVTWLHRFEVLRSPETGTWHPLVERAQLVREGALLGYLTDVFGDGRTDIRASFAGEVLYVVATPPMSRGEPLAMIGAPR
;
A
#
# COMPACT_ATOMS: atom_id res chain seq x y z
N MET A 1 15.90 49.71 74.63
CA MET A 1 15.57 48.47 73.89
C MET A 1 15.21 48.87 72.49
N THR A 2 16.21 48.93 71.61
CA THR A 2 16.05 49.33 70.18
C THR A 2 16.01 48.08 69.32
N ARG A 3 14.89 47.84 68.62
CA ARG A 3 14.73 46.72 67.68
C ARG A 3 15.17 47.19 66.30
N THR A 4 16.21 46.58 65.78
CA THR A 4 16.66 46.74 64.41
C THR A 4 15.91 45.82 63.49
N ALA A 5 15.19 46.38 62.50
CA ALA A 5 14.46 45.56 61.49
C ALA A 5 15.40 45.38 60.27
N THR A 6 15.71 44.13 59.98
CA THR A 6 16.50 43.75 58.80
C THR A 6 15.54 43.53 57.61
N ILE A 7 15.68 44.37 56.58
CA ILE A 7 14.92 44.22 55.30
C ILE A 7 15.72 43.26 54.42
N VAL A 8 15.14 42.09 54.08
CA VAL A 8 15.67 41.14 53.11
C VAL A 8 15.11 41.50 51.73
N LEU A 9 15.95 42.00 50.84
CA LEU A 9 15.62 42.30 49.45
C LEU A 9 15.70 41.01 48.62
N LEU A 10 14.57 40.43 48.22
CA LEU A 10 14.50 39.27 47.30
C LEU A 10 14.65 39.78 45.85
N LEU A 11 15.81 39.50 45.22
CA LEU A 11 16.05 39.75 43.81
C LEU A 11 15.42 38.60 43.01
N ALA A 12 14.32 38.87 42.31
CA ALA A 12 13.69 37.92 41.37
C ALA A 12 14.49 37.93 40.03
N ILE A 13 15.26 36.91 39.78
CA ILE A 13 15.94 36.69 38.50
C ILE A 13 14.88 36.15 37.51
N ALA A 14 14.42 37.02 36.62
CA ALA A 14 13.60 36.59 35.49
C ALA A 14 14.50 35.94 34.43
N THR A 15 14.51 34.60 34.39
CA THR A 15 15.12 33.85 33.30
C THR A 15 14.21 33.90 32.08
N SER A 16 14.52 34.77 31.12
CA SER A 16 13.87 34.78 29.81
C SER A 16 14.29 33.51 29.05
N ALA A 17 13.42 32.49 28.97
CA ALA A 17 13.61 31.37 28.09
C ALA A 17 13.53 31.88 26.65
N ALA A 18 14.66 31.88 25.94
CA ALA A 18 14.68 32.14 24.50
C ALA A 18 13.79 31.09 23.80
N PRO A 19 12.95 31.46 22.81
CA PRO A 19 12.15 30.49 22.08
C PRO A 19 13.09 29.49 21.42
N ALA A 20 12.88 28.19 21.68
CA ALA A 20 13.59 27.12 21.02
C ALA A 20 13.42 27.27 19.50
N ARG A 21 14.49 27.59 18.82
CA ARG A 21 14.52 27.70 17.36
C ARG A 21 14.12 26.34 16.80
N ALA A 22 12.95 26.26 16.13
CA ALA A 22 12.50 25.03 15.49
C ALA A 22 13.62 24.56 14.56
N GLN A 23 14.23 23.41 14.86
CA GLN A 23 15.27 22.86 14.00
C GLN A 23 14.68 22.52 12.64
N THR A 24 15.27 23.08 11.59
CA THR A 24 14.90 22.73 10.21
C THR A 24 15.18 21.23 10.02
N PRO A 25 14.19 20.44 9.57
CA PRO A 25 14.39 19.02 9.36
C PRO A 25 15.56 18.74 8.40
N ALA A 26 16.44 17.80 8.72
CA ALA A 26 17.56 17.44 7.86
C ALA A 26 17.05 16.94 6.48
N PRO A 27 17.78 17.14 5.37
CA PRO A 27 17.40 16.63 4.06
C PRO A 27 17.14 15.12 4.07
N LEU A 28 16.19 14.65 3.25
CA LEU A 28 15.93 13.23 3.03
C LEU A 28 16.37 12.84 1.62
N THR A 29 17.19 11.78 1.54
CA THR A 29 17.62 11.20 0.26
C THR A 29 16.93 9.85 0.03
N VAL A 30 16.37 9.68 -1.17
CA VAL A 30 15.76 8.43 -1.66
C VAL A 30 16.25 8.22 -3.10
N GLY A 31 17.06 7.20 -3.34
CA GLY A 31 17.73 7.00 -4.62
C GLY A 31 18.55 8.22 -5.03
N SER A 32 18.29 8.77 -6.22
CA SER A 32 18.95 9.98 -6.74
C SER A 32 18.32 11.29 -6.25
N VAL A 33 17.25 11.22 -5.43
CA VAL A 33 16.48 12.39 -5.00
C VAL A 33 16.90 12.81 -3.60
N THR A 34 17.34 14.05 -3.44
CA THR A 34 17.53 14.69 -2.14
C THR A 34 16.60 15.90 -2.05
N ALA A 35 15.76 15.96 -1.01
CA ALA A 35 14.85 17.07 -0.76
C ALA A 35 15.14 17.69 0.60
N SER A 36 15.32 19.01 0.62
CA SER A 36 15.39 19.85 1.82
C SER A 36 14.00 20.27 2.29
N ALA A 37 13.89 20.82 3.49
CA ALA A 37 12.62 21.31 4.01
C ALA A 37 11.99 22.35 3.06
N GLY A 38 10.71 22.18 2.75
CA GLY A 38 9.96 23.02 1.81
C GLY A 38 10.15 22.66 0.34
N GLU A 39 10.81 21.53 0.03
CA GLU A 39 11.06 21.10 -1.35
C GLU A 39 10.20 19.92 -1.81
N LYS A 40 9.96 19.87 -3.12
CA LYS A 40 9.35 18.74 -3.83
C LYS A 40 10.23 18.39 -5.01
N VAL A 41 10.93 17.26 -4.93
CA VAL A 41 11.93 16.82 -5.92
C VAL A 41 11.55 15.46 -6.46
N SER A 42 11.65 15.28 -7.78
CA SER A 42 11.39 14.00 -8.47
C SER A 42 12.65 13.49 -9.16
N GLY A 43 12.80 12.19 -9.19
CA GLY A 43 13.92 11.49 -9.83
C GLY A 43 13.69 9.99 -9.82
N TYR A 44 14.75 9.21 -9.63
CA TYR A 44 14.68 7.76 -9.73
C TYR A 44 15.46 7.07 -8.62
N ILE A 45 14.99 5.88 -8.25
CA ILE A 45 15.82 4.88 -7.58
C ILE A 45 16.38 3.99 -8.68
N GLU A 46 17.69 4.01 -8.86
CA GLU A 46 18.36 3.19 -9.86
C GLU A 46 18.44 1.73 -9.40
N VAL A 47 18.09 0.81 -10.28
CA VAL A 47 18.23 -0.63 -10.10
C VAL A 47 19.20 -1.11 -11.19
N PRO A 48 20.50 -1.22 -10.86
CA PRO A 48 21.53 -1.58 -11.81
C PRO A 48 21.28 -2.94 -12.49
N ALA A 49 21.84 -3.16 -13.66
CA ALA A 49 21.87 -4.48 -14.27
C ALA A 49 22.59 -5.49 -13.37
N GLY A 50 22.15 -6.73 -13.38
CA GLY A 50 22.73 -7.85 -12.66
C GLY A 50 22.68 -9.09 -13.54
N VAL A 51 21.98 -10.13 -13.09
CA VAL A 51 21.75 -11.35 -13.91
C VAL A 51 20.82 -11.10 -15.10
N ASP A 52 20.11 -9.97 -15.08
CA ASP A 52 19.22 -9.49 -16.13
C ASP A 52 19.25 -7.95 -16.23
N SER A 53 18.33 -7.34 -16.97
CA SER A 53 18.38 -5.92 -17.35
C SER A 53 18.23 -4.98 -16.14
N ALA A 54 18.84 -3.78 -16.29
CA ALA A 54 18.62 -2.66 -15.39
C ALA A 54 17.21 -2.09 -15.52
N THR A 55 16.73 -1.42 -14.45
CA THR A 55 15.53 -0.59 -14.48
C THR A 55 15.71 0.60 -13.55
N ARG A 56 14.74 1.52 -13.55
CA ARG A 56 14.72 2.67 -12.63
C ARG A 56 13.31 2.96 -12.16
N ILE A 57 13.15 3.17 -10.86
CA ILE A 57 11.86 3.35 -10.20
C ILE A 57 11.60 4.86 -10.06
N PRO A 58 10.53 5.43 -10.66
CA PRO A 58 10.23 6.85 -10.53
C PRO A 58 9.72 7.17 -9.12
N VAL A 59 10.39 8.13 -8.47
CA VAL A 59 10.10 8.54 -7.10
C VAL A 59 10.00 10.07 -6.99
N THR A 60 9.13 10.54 -6.10
CA THR A 60 9.08 11.94 -5.66
C THR A 60 9.19 12.01 -4.14
N VAL A 61 10.03 12.89 -3.64
CA VAL A 61 10.10 13.25 -2.23
C VAL A 61 9.51 14.65 -2.07
N VAL A 62 8.45 14.76 -1.26
CA VAL A 62 7.86 16.03 -0.86
C VAL A 62 8.19 16.24 0.61
N ARG A 63 9.16 17.10 0.90
CA ARG A 63 9.59 17.38 2.25
C ARG A 63 8.93 18.67 2.74
N GLY A 64 8.11 18.52 3.76
CA GLY A 64 7.40 19.63 4.37
C GLY A 64 8.34 20.64 5.04
N ALA A 65 7.88 21.89 5.10
CA ALA A 65 8.59 22.95 5.82
C ALA A 65 8.58 22.72 7.35
N ARG A 66 7.66 21.91 7.87
CA ARG A 66 7.51 21.58 9.29
C ARG A 66 7.92 20.13 9.58
N ALA A 67 8.44 19.88 10.78
CA ALA A 67 8.70 18.52 11.24
C ALA A 67 7.41 17.69 11.30
N GLY A 68 7.54 16.38 11.10
CA GLY A 68 6.45 15.42 11.13
C GLY A 68 6.92 14.05 10.62
N PRO A 69 6.01 13.07 10.52
CA PRO A 69 6.37 11.72 10.10
C PRO A 69 6.71 11.64 8.61
N THR A 70 7.39 10.55 8.24
CA THR A 70 7.63 10.16 6.85
C THR A 70 6.61 9.10 6.43
N LEU A 71 5.77 9.45 5.46
CA LEU A 71 4.78 8.55 4.85
C LEU A 71 5.26 8.10 3.48
N ALA A 72 5.45 6.80 3.30
CA ALA A 72 5.70 6.21 1.99
C ALA A 72 4.39 5.72 1.34
N LEU A 73 4.20 6.10 0.09
CA LEU A 73 3.10 5.69 -0.76
C LEU A 73 3.69 4.93 -1.95
N ILE A 74 3.37 3.65 -2.08
CA ILE A 74 3.91 2.77 -3.12
C ILE A 74 2.76 2.35 -4.03
N ALA A 75 2.88 2.55 -5.34
CA ALA A 75 1.93 2.09 -6.34
C ALA A 75 2.64 1.38 -7.49
N GLY A 76 1.92 0.57 -8.26
CA GLY A 76 2.45 -0.12 -9.41
C GLY A 76 3.38 -1.28 -9.07
N THR A 77 3.18 -1.92 -7.93
CA THR A 77 3.78 -3.21 -7.55
C THR A 77 3.42 -4.27 -8.59
N HIS A 78 2.15 -4.31 -9.01
CA HIS A 78 1.73 -4.92 -10.26
C HIS A 78 1.51 -3.80 -11.29
N GLY A 79 2.09 -3.96 -12.46
CA GLY A 79 2.20 -2.86 -13.43
C GLY A 79 0.88 -2.44 -14.06
N TYR A 80 -0.13 -3.30 -14.07
CA TYR A 80 -1.41 -3.01 -14.70
C TYR A 80 -2.47 -2.46 -13.73
N GLU A 81 -2.11 -2.24 -12.48
CA GLU A 81 -2.93 -1.57 -11.46
C GLU A 81 -2.86 -0.03 -11.63
N THR A 82 -3.54 0.48 -12.64
CA THR A 82 -3.35 1.84 -13.14
C THR A 82 -3.95 2.93 -12.25
N GLN A 83 -5.07 2.66 -11.54
CA GLN A 83 -5.80 3.67 -10.77
C GLN A 83 -4.95 4.24 -9.61
N PRO A 84 -4.27 3.45 -8.77
CA PRO A 84 -3.37 3.99 -7.75
C PRO A 84 -2.17 4.73 -8.35
N ILE A 85 -1.63 4.29 -9.48
CA ILE A 85 -0.53 5.00 -10.19
C ILE A 85 -0.97 6.42 -10.57
N ILE A 86 -2.13 6.54 -11.22
CA ILE A 86 -2.69 7.84 -11.63
C ILE A 86 -3.03 8.69 -10.39
N ALA A 87 -3.55 8.06 -9.33
CA ALA A 87 -3.85 8.74 -8.07
C ALA A 87 -2.58 9.37 -7.45
N LEU A 88 -1.45 8.65 -7.41
CA LEU A 88 -0.20 9.22 -6.88
C LEU A 88 0.32 10.38 -7.72
N GLN A 89 0.11 10.38 -9.04
CA GLN A 89 0.42 11.55 -9.88
C GLN A 89 -0.43 12.77 -9.50
N ARG A 90 -1.70 12.57 -9.14
CA ARG A 90 -2.59 13.65 -8.66
C ARG A 90 -2.21 14.12 -7.27
N VAL A 91 -1.93 13.20 -6.35
CA VAL A 91 -1.42 13.52 -5.01
C VAL A 91 -0.15 14.36 -5.11
N ARG A 92 0.83 13.95 -5.93
CA ARG A 92 2.06 14.71 -6.17
C ARG A 92 1.78 16.15 -6.60
N ARG A 93 0.84 16.35 -7.51
CA ARG A 93 0.48 17.70 -7.99
C ARG A 93 -0.16 18.54 -6.90
N ALA A 94 -1.04 17.94 -6.10
CA ALA A 94 -1.80 18.63 -5.06
C ALA A 94 -0.99 18.93 -3.78
N LEU A 95 0.12 18.21 -3.53
CA LEU A 95 0.95 18.46 -2.35
C LEU A 95 1.72 19.76 -2.47
N ASP A 96 1.54 20.64 -1.47
CA ASP A 96 2.32 21.86 -1.26
C ASP A 96 3.32 21.63 -0.11
N PRO A 97 4.64 21.64 -0.37
CA PRO A 97 5.65 21.46 0.67
C PRO A 97 5.56 22.53 1.78
N ALA A 98 5.14 23.76 1.46
CA ALA A 98 5.04 24.83 2.45
C ALA A 98 3.93 24.57 3.48
N ALA A 99 2.85 23.91 3.08
CA ALA A 99 1.73 23.55 3.94
C ALA A 99 1.90 22.18 4.65
N LEU A 100 2.87 21.39 4.25
CA LEU A 100 3.08 20.02 4.72
C LEU A 100 3.86 19.98 6.04
N ALA A 101 3.47 19.08 6.96
CA ALA A 101 4.29 18.64 8.08
C ALA A 101 4.80 17.20 7.82
N GLY A 102 6.11 16.99 8.01
CA GLY A 102 6.75 15.70 7.71
C GLY A 102 7.12 15.54 6.24
N THR A 103 7.18 14.31 5.79
CA THR A 103 7.65 13.96 4.43
C THR A 103 6.71 12.97 3.78
N VAL A 104 6.45 13.13 2.48
CA VAL A 104 5.77 12.12 1.66
C VAL A 104 6.74 11.63 0.60
N VAL A 105 7.00 10.32 0.59
CA VAL A 105 7.74 9.61 -0.46
C VAL A 105 6.73 8.91 -1.35
N LEU A 106 6.69 9.28 -2.64
CA LEU A 106 5.79 8.68 -3.62
C LEU A 106 6.60 7.81 -4.58
N VAL A 107 6.45 6.50 -4.48
CA VAL A 107 6.92 5.54 -5.50
C VAL A 107 5.80 5.41 -6.51
N HIS A 108 5.96 6.05 -7.67
CA HIS A 108 4.88 6.16 -8.65
C HIS A 108 4.58 4.86 -9.36
N ILE A 109 5.63 4.10 -9.71
CA ILE A 109 5.55 2.82 -10.40
C ILE A 109 6.67 1.96 -9.83
N ALA A 110 6.32 1.05 -8.90
CA ALA A 110 7.30 0.18 -8.26
C ALA A 110 7.92 -0.84 -9.23
N ASN A 111 7.15 -1.30 -10.23
CA ASN A 111 7.56 -2.29 -11.21
C ASN A 111 7.46 -1.75 -12.66
N PRO A 112 8.40 -0.89 -13.10
CA PRO A 112 8.38 -0.34 -14.44
C PRO A 112 8.37 -1.39 -15.56
N PRO A 113 9.10 -2.52 -15.49
CA PRO A 113 9.01 -3.59 -16.49
C PRO A 113 7.58 -4.10 -16.70
N SER A 114 6.84 -4.39 -15.62
CA SER A 114 5.44 -4.84 -15.69
C SER A 114 4.51 -3.75 -16.22
N TYR A 115 4.69 -2.49 -15.78
CA TYR A 115 3.86 -1.37 -16.20
C TYR A 115 3.96 -1.13 -17.71
N PHE A 116 5.18 -0.98 -18.25
CA PHE A 116 5.38 -0.75 -19.67
C PHE A 116 5.15 -2.01 -20.51
N GLY A 117 5.38 -3.19 -19.92
CA GLY A 117 5.06 -4.49 -20.53
C GLY A 117 3.56 -4.80 -20.56
N ARG A 118 2.74 -4.08 -19.77
CA ARG A 118 1.30 -4.34 -19.62
C ARG A 118 1.01 -5.78 -19.21
N THR A 119 1.80 -6.29 -18.24
CA THR A 119 1.69 -7.66 -17.77
C THR A 119 0.91 -7.72 -16.46
N ILE A 120 0.12 -8.76 -16.32
CA ILE A 120 -0.69 -9.07 -15.15
C ILE A 120 0.18 -9.87 -14.18
N TYR A 121 0.27 -9.46 -12.92
CA TYR A 121 0.99 -10.06 -11.79
C TYR A 121 2.51 -10.20 -11.96
N TYR A 122 2.99 -10.62 -13.14
CA TYR A 122 4.36 -11.09 -13.33
C TYR A 122 5.18 -10.11 -14.16
N SER A 123 6.44 -9.92 -13.78
CA SER A 123 7.39 -9.16 -14.58
C SER A 123 7.71 -9.91 -15.89
N PRO A 124 7.71 -9.22 -17.04
CA PRO A 124 8.02 -9.84 -18.33
C PRO A 124 9.52 -10.17 -18.48
N VAL A 125 10.36 -9.71 -17.55
CA VAL A 125 11.82 -9.93 -17.60
C VAL A 125 12.22 -11.23 -16.92
N ASP A 126 11.69 -11.47 -15.70
CA ASP A 126 12.10 -12.63 -14.88
C ASP A 126 10.95 -13.57 -14.49
N GLY A 127 9.72 -13.27 -14.96
CA GLY A 127 8.55 -14.09 -14.66
C GLY A 127 8.12 -14.10 -13.19
N LYS A 128 8.66 -13.20 -12.35
CA LYS A 128 8.35 -13.15 -10.92
C LYS A 128 7.27 -12.13 -10.62
N ASN A 129 6.45 -12.41 -9.60
CA ASN A 129 5.57 -11.45 -8.99
C ASN A 129 6.38 -10.63 -7.97
N LEU A 130 6.47 -9.30 -8.18
CA LEU A 130 7.24 -8.41 -7.30
C LEU A 130 6.76 -8.52 -5.84
N ASN A 131 5.45 -8.66 -5.61
CA ASN A 131 4.87 -8.80 -4.27
C ASN A 131 4.96 -10.25 -3.73
N ARG A 132 5.97 -11.01 -4.16
CA ARG A 132 6.31 -12.36 -3.68
C ARG A 132 7.82 -12.55 -3.45
N VAL A 133 8.61 -11.45 -3.60
CA VAL A 133 10.07 -11.53 -3.52
C VAL A 133 10.69 -10.54 -2.52
N TYR A 134 9.89 -9.83 -1.73
CA TYR A 134 10.38 -8.98 -0.65
C TYR A 134 11.00 -9.82 0.49
N PRO A 135 12.02 -9.32 1.20
CA PRO A 135 12.61 -7.97 1.15
C PRO A 135 13.55 -7.74 -0.04
N GLY A 136 13.71 -8.71 -0.92
CA GLY A 136 14.56 -8.65 -2.09
C GLY A 136 16.02 -9.01 -1.84
N ARG A 137 16.81 -8.99 -2.91
CA ARG A 137 18.25 -9.28 -2.91
C ARG A 137 18.97 -8.40 -3.92
N ALA A 138 20.11 -7.83 -3.51
CA ALA A 138 20.90 -6.95 -4.39
C ALA A 138 21.52 -7.68 -5.59
N ASP A 139 21.80 -8.96 -5.46
CA ASP A 139 22.41 -9.85 -6.45
C ASP A 139 21.39 -10.73 -7.21
N GLY A 140 20.10 -10.51 -6.97
CA GLY A 140 19.01 -11.28 -7.55
C GLY A 140 18.59 -10.84 -8.95
N THR A 141 17.46 -11.40 -9.42
CA THR A 141 16.79 -10.98 -10.66
C THR A 141 16.19 -9.58 -10.53
N VAL A 142 15.70 -8.99 -11.62
CA VAL A 142 15.18 -7.62 -11.61
C VAL A 142 14.11 -7.38 -10.56
N SER A 143 13.15 -8.32 -10.39
CA SER A 143 12.12 -8.19 -9.35
C SER A 143 12.71 -8.23 -7.94
N GLU A 144 13.69 -9.10 -7.68
CA GLU A 144 14.38 -9.17 -6.36
C GLU A 144 15.21 -7.91 -6.11
N ARG A 145 15.87 -7.34 -7.11
CA ARG A 145 16.63 -6.08 -6.98
C ARG A 145 15.72 -4.87 -6.79
N ILE A 146 14.55 -4.84 -7.46
CA ILE A 146 13.52 -3.82 -7.23
C ILE A 146 13.03 -3.89 -5.78
N ALA A 147 12.65 -5.07 -5.30
CA ALA A 147 12.20 -5.26 -3.92
C ALA A 147 13.28 -4.84 -2.91
N PHE A 148 14.54 -5.20 -3.13
CA PHE A 148 15.67 -4.78 -2.32
C PHE A 148 15.82 -3.25 -2.30
N ALA A 149 15.78 -2.61 -3.46
CA ALA A 149 15.92 -1.16 -3.57
C ALA A 149 14.76 -0.42 -2.86
N ILE A 150 13.51 -0.88 -3.02
CA ILE A 150 12.35 -0.32 -2.31
C ILE A 150 12.47 -0.55 -0.80
N THR A 151 12.92 -1.71 -0.37
CA THR A 151 13.12 -2.00 1.07
C THR A 151 14.13 -1.03 1.67
N ARG A 152 15.30 -0.86 1.06
CA ARG A 152 16.40 -0.03 1.58
C ARG A 152 16.13 1.47 1.46
N GLU A 153 15.64 1.89 0.30
CA GLU A 153 15.51 3.31 -0.03
C GLU A 153 14.18 3.93 0.45
N VAL A 154 13.14 3.11 0.64
CA VAL A 154 11.80 3.61 0.95
C VAL A 154 11.29 3.07 2.28
N ILE A 155 11.16 1.74 2.43
CA ILE A 155 10.51 1.13 3.61
C ILE A 155 11.32 1.42 4.87
N GLU A 156 12.65 1.21 4.86
CA GLU A 156 13.49 1.46 6.03
C GLU A 156 13.53 2.93 6.46
N LYS A 157 13.32 3.87 5.52
CA LYS A 157 13.36 5.33 5.77
C LYS A 157 12.00 5.93 6.15
N ALA A 158 10.91 5.19 5.98
CA ALA A 158 9.57 5.64 6.30
C ALA A 158 9.16 5.29 7.74
N ASP A 159 8.21 6.06 8.30
CA ASP A 159 7.53 5.77 9.56
C ASP A 159 6.22 5.01 9.33
N TYR A 160 5.54 5.29 8.21
CA TYR A 160 4.26 4.70 7.81
C TYR A 160 4.29 4.36 6.32
N ILE A 161 3.69 3.25 5.94
CA ILE A 161 3.70 2.77 4.55
C ILE A 161 2.28 2.45 4.08
N VAL A 162 1.96 2.84 2.86
CA VAL A 162 0.76 2.40 2.14
C VAL A 162 1.18 1.77 0.83
N ASP A 163 0.88 0.49 0.65
CA ASP A 163 0.99 -0.23 -0.60
C ASP A 163 -0.37 -0.18 -1.31
N LEU A 164 -0.42 0.61 -2.39
CA LEU A 164 -1.66 0.89 -3.10
C LEU A 164 -1.80 -0.06 -4.28
N HIS A 165 -2.73 -0.99 -4.16
CA HIS A 165 -3.11 -1.97 -5.15
C HIS A 165 -4.50 -1.71 -5.74
N ALA A 166 -4.81 -2.44 -6.79
CA ALA A 166 -6.11 -2.53 -7.43
C ALA A 166 -6.29 -3.94 -8.00
N GLY A 167 -7.49 -4.29 -8.45
CA GLY A 167 -7.65 -5.42 -9.35
C GLY A 167 -6.81 -5.18 -10.58
N ASP A 168 -5.92 -6.12 -10.88
CA ASP A 168 -4.98 -6.03 -11.99
C ASP A 168 -5.74 -5.90 -13.34
N GLY A 169 -5.11 -6.03 -14.47
CA GLY A 169 -5.73 -5.88 -15.79
C GLY A 169 -6.91 -6.82 -16.07
N ASN A 170 -7.09 -7.84 -15.24
CA ASN A 170 -8.10 -8.88 -15.42
C ASN A 170 -9.10 -9.02 -14.26
N GLU A 171 -8.92 -8.32 -13.13
CA GLU A 171 -9.79 -8.48 -11.96
C GLU A 171 -10.87 -7.40 -11.88
N SER A 172 -12.14 -7.83 -11.87
CA SER A 172 -13.27 -7.01 -11.46
C SER A 172 -13.36 -7.05 -9.93
N LEU A 173 -12.88 -6.00 -9.26
CA LEU A 173 -12.65 -5.95 -7.82
C LEU A 173 -13.55 -4.94 -7.11
N ARG A 174 -14.11 -5.33 -5.95
CA ARG A 174 -14.75 -4.45 -4.98
C ARG A 174 -13.69 -3.88 -4.04
N PRO A 175 -13.64 -2.56 -3.79
CA PRO A 175 -12.62 -1.98 -2.92
C PRO A 175 -12.61 -2.56 -1.50
N TYR A 176 -11.43 -2.97 -1.01
CA TYR A 176 -11.19 -3.45 0.36
C TYR A 176 -9.75 -3.14 0.79
N ALA A 177 -9.43 -3.42 2.05
CA ALA A 177 -8.06 -3.36 2.56
C ALA A 177 -7.73 -4.64 3.34
N TYR A 178 -6.43 -4.91 3.50
CA TYR A 178 -5.96 -5.98 4.37
C TYR A 178 -5.53 -5.42 5.72
N TRP A 179 -6.02 -6.04 6.80
CA TRP A 179 -5.43 -5.96 8.12
C TRP A 179 -4.66 -7.25 8.41
N THR A 180 -3.36 -7.12 8.64
CA THR A 180 -2.44 -8.26 8.81
C THR A 180 -1.78 -8.19 10.19
N PRO A 181 -2.47 -8.58 11.27
CA PRO A 181 -1.89 -8.56 12.59
C PRO A 181 -0.83 -9.67 12.69
N LEU A 182 0.42 -9.29 12.93
CA LEU A 182 1.52 -10.25 13.09
C LEU A 182 1.62 -10.78 14.54
N GLY A 183 1.03 -10.05 15.51
CA GLY A 183 1.01 -10.42 16.94
C GLY A 183 2.38 -10.23 17.64
N GLY A 184 3.37 -9.63 16.96
CA GLY A 184 4.68 -9.35 17.53
C GLY A 184 4.76 -8.00 18.25
N ASP A 185 4.06 -7.00 17.75
CA ASP A 185 3.95 -5.64 18.34
C ASP A 185 2.51 -5.17 18.26
N ALA A 186 1.82 -5.19 19.40
CA ALA A 186 0.42 -4.77 19.50
C ALA A 186 0.21 -3.29 19.11
N ARG A 187 1.23 -2.43 19.24
CA ARG A 187 1.17 -1.03 18.82
C ARG A 187 1.15 -0.95 17.30
N VAL A 188 1.99 -1.71 16.61
CA VAL A 188 2.02 -1.76 15.14
C VAL A 188 0.72 -2.30 14.60
N ASP A 189 0.19 -3.40 15.17
CA ASP A 189 -1.08 -4.00 14.77
C ASP A 189 -2.27 -3.03 14.96
N SER A 190 -2.27 -2.25 16.06
CA SER A 190 -3.29 -1.22 16.34
C SER A 190 -3.18 -0.06 15.34
N LEU A 191 -1.98 0.48 15.12
CA LEU A 191 -1.77 1.58 14.18
C LEU A 191 -2.13 1.18 12.75
N GLN A 192 -1.82 -0.05 12.33
CA GLN A 192 -2.24 -0.58 11.04
C GLN A 192 -3.76 -0.54 10.89
N ARG A 193 -4.50 -1.01 11.91
CA ARG A 193 -5.96 -0.99 11.93
C ARG A 193 -6.51 0.44 11.82
N GLU A 194 -5.94 1.38 12.59
CA GLU A 194 -6.35 2.79 12.56
C GLU A 194 -6.05 3.46 11.22
N MET A 195 -4.91 3.15 10.58
CA MET A 195 -4.56 3.64 9.24
C MET A 195 -5.59 3.21 8.20
N ILE A 196 -6.05 1.94 8.23
CA ILE A 196 -7.06 1.42 7.31
C ILE A 196 -8.38 2.21 7.46
N LEU A 197 -8.82 2.43 8.70
CA LEU A 197 -10.03 3.20 8.99
C LEU A 197 -9.88 4.67 8.59
N ALA A 198 -8.73 5.27 8.87
CA ALA A 198 -8.42 6.64 8.48
C ALA A 198 -8.38 6.79 6.95
N PHE A 199 -7.84 5.82 6.22
CA PHE A 199 -7.85 5.80 4.76
C PHE A 199 -9.29 5.76 4.20
N GLY A 200 -10.20 5.10 4.91
CA GLY A 200 -11.65 5.12 4.62
C GLY A 200 -12.19 3.82 4.05
N HIS A 201 -11.54 2.70 4.36
CA HIS A 201 -12.09 1.39 4.00
C HIS A 201 -13.19 0.96 4.98
N ASP A 202 -14.25 0.42 4.41
CA ASP A 202 -15.43 -0.12 5.09
C ASP A 202 -15.50 -1.65 5.05
N LEU A 203 -14.66 -2.27 4.20
CA LEU A 203 -14.50 -3.71 4.07
C LEU A 203 -13.03 -4.08 4.29
N ILE A 204 -12.76 -4.97 5.23
CA ILE A 204 -11.41 -5.29 5.68
C ILE A 204 -11.23 -6.80 5.75
N VAL A 205 -10.29 -7.33 5.00
CA VAL A 205 -9.85 -8.73 5.07
C VAL A 205 -8.86 -8.87 6.22
N VAL A 206 -9.14 -9.75 7.17
CA VAL A 206 -8.27 -10.06 8.29
C VAL A 206 -7.38 -11.23 7.88
N ASP A 207 -6.14 -10.94 7.50
CA ASP A 207 -5.18 -11.96 7.06
C ASP A 207 -4.14 -12.25 8.15
N THR A 208 -4.30 -13.36 8.85
CA THR A 208 -3.39 -13.84 9.90
C THR A 208 -2.39 -14.88 9.39
N THR A 209 -2.35 -15.14 8.07
CA THR A 209 -1.55 -16.22 7.47
C THR A 209 -0.19 -15.76 6.97
N ARG A 210 0.11 -14.47 7.07
CA ARG A 210 1.35 -13.88 6.57
C ARG A 210 2.59 -14.42 7.29
N PRO A 211 3.72 -14.55 6.57
CA PRO A 211 4.99 -14.95 7.18
C PRO A 211 5.40 -14.05 8.35
N LYS A 212 6.01 -14.63 9.37
CA LYS A 212 6.46 -13.93 10.59
C LYS A 212 7.99 -13.75 10.65
N ASP A 213 8.68 -14.12 9.61
CA ASP A 213 10.12 -13.96 9.45
C ASP A 213 10.44 -12.98 8.32
N LEU A 214 11.35 -12.04 8.57
CA LEU A 214 11.70 -10.99 7.62
C LEU A 214 12.31 -11.54 6.33
N ALA A 215 13.16 -12.55 6.42
CA ALA A 215 13.82 -13.12 5.26
C ALA A 215 12.84 -13.81 4.29
N SER A 216 11.68 -14.22 4.79
CA SER A 216 10.60 -14.87 4.04
C SER A 216 9.32 -14.02 4.04
N SER A 217 9.42 -12.71 4.22
CA SER A 217 8.26 -11.79 4.30
C SER A 217 7.42 -11.75 3.03
N VAL A 218 8.03 -11.88 1.88
CA VAL A 218 7.54 -11.95 0.50
C VAL A 218 6.67 -10.81 0.00
N TYR A 219 6.03 -10.02 0.89
CA TYR A 219 5.14 -8.91 0.54
C TYR A 219 5.71 -7.56 1.01
N THR A 220 5.41 -6.48 0.28
CA THR A 220 5.79 -5.10 0.63
C THR A 220 5.37 -4.74 2.05
N THR A 221 4.07 -4.83 2.35
CA THR A 221 3.52 -4.48 3.66
C THR A 221 4.00 -5.40 4.76
N ASN A 222 4.11 -6.71 4.51
CA ASN A 222 4.60 -7.65 5.51
C ASN A 222 6.05 -7.37 5.91
N THR A 223 6.89 -7.01 4.93
CA THR A 223 8.27 -6.57 5.17
C THR A 223 8.30 -5.33 6.08
N ALA A 224 7.47 -4.34 5.79
CA ALA A 224 7.37 -3.13 6.62
C ALA A 224 6.92 -3.44 8.06
N LEU A 225 5.88 -4.27 8.22
CA LEU A 225 5.36 -4.68 9.54
C LEU A 225 6.41 -5.44 10.35
N LEU A 226 7.17 -6.34 9.73
CA LEU A 226 8.26 -7.09 10.38
C LEU A 226 9.46 -6.20 10.74
N LEU A 227 9.63 -5.06 10.08
CA LEU A 227 10.57 -4.00 10.45
C LEU A 227 10.00 -3.05 11.53
N GLY A 228 8.84 -3.37 12.13
CA GLY A 228 8.21 -2.57 13.17
C GLY A 228 7.53 -1.30 12.66
N LYS A 229 7.23 -1.22 11.37
CA LYS A 229 6.63 -0.05 10.72
C LYS A 229 5.17 -0.32 10.37
N PRO A 230 4.22 0.50 10.88
CA PRO A 230 2.81 0.40 10.51
C PRO A 230 2.64 0.53 8.99
N ALA A 231 2.00 -0.47 8.38
CA ALA A 231 1.82 -0.54 6.94
C ALA A 231 0.46 -1.13 6.57
N ILE A 232 -0.16 -0.62 5.51
CA ILE A 232 -1.45 -1.12 5.00
C ILE A 232 -1.37 -1.44 3.51
N THR A 233 -2.12 -2.46 3.10
CA THR A 233 -2.41 -2.73 1.69
C THR A 233 -3.85 -2.32 1.40
N THR A 234 -4.03 -1.52 0.35
CA THR A 234 -5.36 -1.08 -0.11
C THR A 234 -5.62 -1.60 -1.51
N GLU A 235 -6.83 -2.07 -1.77
CA GLU A 235 -7.29 -2.55 -3.06
C GLU A 235 -8.38 -1.61 -3.58
N ASN A 236 -8.01 -0.65 -4.47
CA ASN A 236 -8.93 0.36 -4.97
C ASN A 236 -8.78 0.56 -6.47
N GLY A 237 -9.56 -0.18 -7.23
CA GLY A 237 -9.58 -0.14 -8.68
C GLY A 237 -9.83 -1.52 -9.27
N TYR A 238 -9.93 -1.62 -10.58
CA TYR A 238 -10.26 -2.84 -11.29
C TYR A 238 -9.91 -2.75 -12.78
N LEU A 239 -9.67 -3.89 -13.42
CA LEU A 239 -9.58 -4.11 -14.86
C LEU A 239 -8.55 -3.24 -15.60
N GLY A 240 -7.51 -2.75 -14.90
CA GLY A 240 -6.50 -1.89 -15.53
C GLY A 240 -7.04 -0.58 -16.12
N GLU A 241 -8.28 -0.20 -15.81
CA GLU A 241 -8.94 1.00 -16.33
C GLU A 241 -8.38 2.28 -15.68
N SER A 242 -8.76 3.44 -16.24
CA SER A 242 -8.55 4.75 -15.60
C SER A 242 -9.86 5.29 -15.00
N ALA A 243 -10.61 4.44 -14.28
CA ALA A 243 -11.90 4.76 -13.71
C ALA A 243 -11.81 5.89 -12.68
N GLU A 244 -12.40 7.05 -12.99
CA GLU A 244 -12.31 8.26 -12.17
C GLU A 244 -12.77 8.07 -10.71
N PRO A 245 -13.87 7.34 -10.40
CA PRO A 245 -14.27 7.12 -9.02
C PRO A 245 -13.20 6.40 -8.19
N MET A 246 -12.47 5.45 -8.78
CA MET A 246 -11.43 4.68 -8.10
C MET A 246 -10.15 5.48 -7.93
N ILE A 247 -9.77 6.28 -8.93
CA ILE A 247 -8.65 7.22 -8.80
C ILE A 247 -8.93 8.21 -7.68
N ARG A 248 -10.12 8.80 -7.63
CA ARG A 248 -10.53 9.73 -6.57
C ARG A 248 -10.53 9.07 -5.21
N ARG A 249 -11.04 7.83 -5.09
CA ARG A 249 -11.03 7.06 -3.85
C ARG A 249 -9.61 6.91 -3.28
N ASN A 250 -8.61 6.63 -4.12
CA ASN A 250 -7.21 6.56 -3.72
C ASN A 250 -6.68 7.93 -3.26
N VAL A 251 -6.94 9.00 -4.03
CA VAL A 251 -6.51 10.37 -3.67
C VAL A 251 -7.11 10.79 -2.33
N ASP A 252 -8.41 10.62 -2.16
CA ASP A 252 -9.13 10.98 -0.93
C ASP A 252 -8.63 10.18 0.26
N GLY A 253 -8.38 8.88 0.08
CA GLY A 253 -7.83 7.99 1.09
C GLY A 253 -6.44 8.44 1.57
N VAL A 254 -5.56 8.77 0.65
CA VAL A 254 -4.23 9.31 0.97
C VAL A 254 -4.34 10.62 1.78
N PHE A 255 -5.16 11.58 1.35
CA PHE A 255 -5.32 12.85 2.08
C PHE A 255 -6.00 12.66 3.45
N ARG A 256 -6.93 11.72 3.58
CA ARG A 256 -7.53 11.36 4.89
C ARG A 256 -6.47 10.78 5.83
N LEU A 257 -5.62 9.87 5.36
CA LEU A 257 -4.53 9.31 6.15
C LEU A 257 -3.52 10.40 6.54
N MET A 258 -3.17 11.31 5.64
CA MET A 258 -2.28 12.44 5.94
C MET A 258 -2.87 13.38 7.00
N ARG A 259 -4.20 13.60 7.02
CA ARG A 259 -4.88 14.33 8.09
C ARG A 259 -4.81 13.59 9.42
N TRP A 260 -5.03 12.27 9.41
CA TRP A 260 -4.90 11.44 10.62
C TRP A 260 -3.48 11.50 11.19
N LEU A 261 -2.46 11.47 10.33
CA LEU A 261 -1.05 11.65 10.70
C LEU A 261 -0.69 13.11 11.05
N ARG A 262 -1.64 14.05 10.98
CA ARG A 262 -1.44 15.50 11.21
C ARG A 262 -0.41 16.13 10.27
N MET A 263 -0.20 15.54 9.10
CA MET A 263 0.69 16.08 8.07
C MET A 263 0.07 17.27 7.33
N VAL A 264 -1.26 17.25 7.16
CA VAL A 264 -2.07 18.35 6.60
C VAL A 264 -3.27 18.64 7.49
N PRO A 265 -3.81 19.86 7.51
CA PRO A 265 -4.98 20.19 8.32
C PRO A 265 -6.25 19.52 7.78
N GLY A 266 -7.25 19.35 8.66
CA GLY A 266 -8.59 18.90 8.31
C GLY A 266 -9.10 17.76 9.17
N ALA A 267 -10.41 17.51 9.06
CA ALA A 267 -11.09 16.42 9.77
C ALA A 267 -10.83 15.05 9.08
N VAL A 268 -10.88 14.00 9.90
CA VAL A 268 -10.78 12.61 9.44
C VAL A 268 -12.13 11.93 9.65
N PRO A 269 -13.01 11.92 8.64
CA PRO A 269 -14.28 11.21 8.78
C PRO A 269 -14.03 9.71 8.77
N MET A 270 -14.31 9.03 9.90
CA MET A 270 -14.20 7.57 9.99
C MET A 270 -15.41 6.89 9.34
N PRO A 271 -15.27 5.68 8.78
CA PRO A 271 -16.38 4.90 8.28
C PRO A 271 -17.41 4.64 9.38
N ARG A 272 -18.71 4.83 9.07
CA ARG A 272 -19.80 4.59 10.04
C ARG A 272 -20.04 3.10 10.29
N ARG A 273 -19.78 2.26 9.31
CA ARG A 273 -19.89 0.80 9.38
C ARG A 273 -18.64 0.20 8.79
N VAL A 274 -18.12 -0.84 9.40
CA VAL A 274 -16.94 -1.57 8.97
C VAL A 274 -17.25 -3.05 9.07
N THR A 275 -17.04 -3.75 7.96
CA THR A 275 -17.15 -5.21 7.90
C THR A 275 -15.77 -5.82 7.94
N TRP A 276 -15.52 -6.66 8.93
CA TRP A 276 -14.28 -7.42 9.08
C TRP A 276 -14.51 -8.84 8.56
N LEU A 277 -13.78 -9.21 7.52
CA LEU A 277 -13.86 -10.54 6.92
C LEU A 277 -12.80 -11.42 7.54
N HIS A 278 -13.21 -12.33 8.41
CA HIS A 278 -12.32 -13.27 9.12
C HIS A 278 -12.15 -14.59 8.37
N ARG A 279 -13.01 -14.87 7.40
CA ARG A 279 -12.90 -15.99 6.49
C ARG A 279 -12.82 -15.47 5.06
N PHE A 280 -11.82 -15.90 4.32
CA PHE A 280 -11.70 -15.59 2.90
C PHE A 280 -11.00 -16.73 2.18
N GLU A 281 -11.24 -16.84 0.89
CA GLU A 281 -10.62 -17.83 0.03
C GLU A 281 -10.41 -17.28 -1.37
N VAL A 282 -9.22 -17.50 -1.89
CA VAL A 282 -8.91 -17.32 -3.30
C VAL A 282 -9.11 -18.65 -4.01
N LEU A 283 -10.22 -18.75 -4.74
CA LEU A 283 -10.50 -19.91 -5.59
C LEU A 283 -9.56 -19.88 -6.78
N ARG A 284 -8.93 -21.01 -7.05
CA ARG A 284 -7.94 -21.15 -8.11
C ARG A 284 -8.41 -22.13 -9.18
N SER A 285 -7.95 -21.91 -10.40
CA SER A 285 -8.27 -22.79 -11.52
C SER A 285 -7.66 -24.19 -11.33
N PRO A 286 -8.46 -25.27 -11.35
CA PRO A 286 -7.95 -26.62 -11.29
C PRO A 286 -7.28 -27.06 -12.60
N GLU A 287 -7.52 -26.36 -13.70
CA GLU A 287 -7.04 -26.73 -15.03
C GLU A 287 -6.75 -25.49 -15.90
N THR A 288 -6.08 -25.68 -17.01
CA THR A 288 -5.86 -24.65 -18.04
C THR A 288 -7.01 -24.70 -19.04
N GLY A 289 -7.59 -23.55 -19.40
CA GLY A 289 -8.72 -23.49 -20.30
C GLY A 289 -9.33 -22.09 -20.42
N THR A 290 -10.60 -22.06 -20.70
CA THR A 290 -11.40 -20.83 -20.86
C THR A 290 -12.33 -20.67 -19.66
N TRP A 291 -12.15 -19.56 -18.92
CA TRP A 291 -12.98 -19.20 -17.78
C TRP A 291 -14.25 -18.45 -18.21
N HIS A 292 -15.38 -18.87 -17.66
CA HIS A 292 -16.69 -18.26 -17.86
C HIS A 292 -17.27 -17.79 -16.50
N PRO A 293 -17.01 -16.55 -16.05
CA PRO A 293 -17.58 -16.04 -14.81
C PRO A 293 -19.08 -15.88 -14.89
N LEU A 294 -19.81 -16.21 -13.83
CA LEU A 294 -21.27 -16.07 -13.70
C LEU A 294 -21.67 -15.18 -12.52
N VAL A 295 -20.70 -14.59 -11.84
CA VAL A 295 -20.91 -13.69 -10.71
C VAL A 295 -20.20 -12.37 -10.95
N GLU A 296 -20.62 -11.34 -10.20
CA GLU A 296 -20.02 -10.02 -10.23
C GLU A 296 -19.35 -9.70 -8.87
N ARG A 297 -18.41 -8.73 -8.89
CA ARG A 297 -17.87 -8.16 -7.65
C ARG A 297 -18.98 -7.61 -6.75
N ALA A 298 -18.81 -7.72 -5.44
CA ALA A 298 -19.77 -7.33 -4.41
C ALA A 298 -21.07 -8.17 -4.39
N GLN A 299 -21.19 -9.20 -5.22
CA GLN A 299 -22.33 -10.11 -5.18
C GLN A 299 -22.25 -10.99 -3.92
N LEU A 300 -23.36 -11.10 -3.20
CA LEU A 300 -23.52 -12.07 -2.12
C LEU A 300 -23.85 -13.45 -2.70
N VAL A 301 -23.10 -14.45 -2.28
CA VAL A 301 -23.28 -15.83 -2.72
C VAL A 301 -23.52 -16.76 -1.53
N ARG A 302 -24.28 -17.85 -1.76
CA ARG A 302 -24.48 -18.91 -0.78
C ARG A 302 -23.39 -19.97 -0.98
N GLU A 303 -23.14 -20.77 0.06
CA GLU A 303 -22.33 -21.98 -0.08
C GLU A 303 -22.88 -22.87 -1.21
N GLY A 304 -21.98 -23.44 -2.04
CA GLY A 304 -22.30 -24.23 -3.20
C GLY A 304 -22.79 -23.42 -4.43
N ALA A 305 -22.96 -22.11 -4.33
CA ALA A 305 -23.35 -21.28 -5.47
C ALA A 305 -22.33 -21.40 -6.60
N LEU A 306 -22.82 -21.51 -7.84
CA LEU A 306 -21.98 -21.55 -9.04
C LEU A 306 -21.40 -20.16 -9.29
N LEU A 307 -20.06 -20.02 -9.22
CA LEU A 307 -19.35 -18.76 -9.48
C LEU A 307 -18.98 -18.61 -10.95
N GLY A 308 -18.84 -19.70 -11.65
CA GLY A 308 -18.48 -19.81 -13.05
C GLY A 308 -18.05 -21.22 -13.39
N TYR A 309 -17.57 -21.41 -14.60
CA TYR A 309 -17.09 -22.72 -15.06
C TYR A 309 -15.91 -22.55 -16.03
N LEU A 310 -15.14 -23.61 -16.17
CA LEU A 310 -14.06 -23.73 -17.14
C LEU A 310 -14.50 -24.65 -18.28
N THR A 311 -14.05 -24.35 -19.49
CA THR A 311 -14.08 -25.25 -20.65
C THR A 311 -12.67 -25.43 -21.19
N ASP A 312 -12.43 -26.43 -22.01
CA ASP A 312 -11.20 -26.50 -22.79
C ASP A 312 -11.15 -25.39 -23.87
N VAL A 313 -10.08 -25.40 -24.66
CA VAL A 313 -9.86 -24.39 -25.72
C VAL A 313 -10.82 -24.53 -26.92
N PHE A 314 -11.57 -25.62 -27.01
CA PHE A 314 -12.58 -25.88 -28.03
C PHE A 314 -14.00 -25.49 -27.55
N GLY A 315 -14.12 -25.15 -26.25
CA GLY A 315 -15.40 -24.89 -25.61
C GLY A 315 -16.10 -26.15 -25.10
N ASP A 316 -15.40 -27.30 -25.16
CA ASP A 316 -15.93 -28.57 -24.70
C ASP A 316 -15.58 -28.83 -23.24
N GLY A 317 -16.26 -29.80 -22.64
CA GLY A 317 -16.14 -30.07 -21.23
C GLY A 317 -16.70 -28.96 -20.36
N ARG A 318 -16.85 -29.23 -19.08
CA ARG A 318 -17.30 -28.23 -18.10
C ARG A 318 -16.87 -28.60 -16.70
N THR A 319 -16.02 -27.76 -16.11
CA THR A 319 -15.66 -27.86 -14.70
C THR A 319 -16.25 -26.69 -13.94
N ASP A 320 -17.25 -26.96 -13.11
CA ASP A 320 -17.93 -25.95 -12.31
C ASP A 320 -17.06 -25.47 -11.14
N ILE A 321 -17.00 -24.16 -10.94
CA ILE A 321 -16.34 -23.51 -9.79
C ILE A 321 -17.43 -22.99 -8.87
N ARG A 322 -17.44 -23.47 -7.62
CA ARG A 322 -18.49 -23.16 -6.65
C ARG A 322 -17.93 -22.52 -5.40
N ALA A 323 -18.73 -21.66 -4.76
CA ALA A 323 -18.41 -21.05 -3.48
C ALA A 323 -18.30 -22.13 -2.40
N SER A 324 -17.18 -22.13 -1.67
CA SER A 324 -16.91 -23.06 -0.55
C SER A 324 -17.65 -22.68 0.73
N PHE A 325 -18.16 -21.45 0.81
CA PHE A 325 -18.98 -20.90 1.89
C PHE A 325 -19.82 -19.72 1.42
N ALA A 326 -20.79 -19.32 2.22
CA ALA A 326 -21.58 -18.11 1.95
C ALA A 326 -20.76 -16.85 2.25
N GLY A 327 -20.70 -15.90 1.30
CA GLY A 327 -19.90 -14.70 1.46
C GLY A 327 -20.14 -13.65 0.37
N GLU A 328 -19.30 -12.63 0.34
CA GLU A 328 -19.27 -11.60 -0.69
C GLU A 328 -18.13 -11.87 -1.67
N VAL A 329 -18.37 -11.73 -2.96
CA VAL A 329 -17.35 -11.81 -4.01
C VAL A 329 -16.51 -10.53 -3.96
N LEU A 330 -15.26 -10.65 -3.52
CA LEU A 330 -14.33 -9.53 -3.41
C LEU A 330 -13.75 -9.16 -4.78
N TYR A 331 -13.36 -10.15 -5.55
CA TYR A 331 -13.06 -10.01 -6.96
C TYR A 331 -13.41 -11.26 -7.74
N VAL A 332 -13.56 -11.08 -9.04
CA VAL A 332 -13.68 -12.15 -10.04
C VAL A 332 -12.83 -11.77 -11.25
N VAL A 333 -12.08 -12.75 -11.77
CA VAL A 333 -11.33 -12.57 -13.02
C VAL A 333 -12.34 -12.48 -14.17
N ALA A 334 -12.28 -11.39 -14.93
CA ALA A 334 -13.21 -11.05 -15.99
C ALA A 334 -12.72 -11.47 -17.39
N THR A 335 -11.48 -11.91 -17.51
CA THR A 335 -10.86 -12.31 -18.78
C THR A 335 -10.88 -13.84 -18.94
N PRO A 336 -11.22 -14.35 -20.15
CA PRO A 336 -11.39 -15.79 -20.37
C PRO A 336 -10.14 -16.64 -20.25
N PRO A 337 -8.93 -16.22 -20.70
CA PRO A 337 -7.75 -17.08 -20.61
C PRO A 337 -7.41 -17.42 -19.17
N MET A 338 -7.18 -18.71 -18.89
CA MET A 338 -6.90 -19.18 -17.53
C MET A 338 -5.89 -20.31 -17.55
N SER A 339 -4.84 -20.19 -16.75
CA SER A 339 -3.89 -21.28 -16.51
C SER A 339 -4.21 -22.00 -15.20
N ARG A 340 -3.87 -23.26 -15.13
CA ARG A 340 -4.00 -24.04 -13.90
C ARG A 340 -3.26 -23.38 -12.74
N GLY A 341 -3.93 -23.21 -11.60
CA GLY A 341 -3.39 -22.60 -10.39
C GLY A 341 -3.54 -21.08 -10.31
N GLU A 342 -3.94 -20.40 -11.39
CA GLU A 342 -4.23 -18.96 -11.36
C GLU A 342 -5.51 -18.66 -10.57
N PRO A 343 -5.62 -17.45 -9.95
CA PRO A 343 -6.82 -17.05 -9.24
C PRO A 343 -7.99 -16.86 -10.20
N LEU A 344 -9.18 -17.30 -9.79
CA LEU A 344 -10.45 -17.13 -10.51
C LEU A 344 -11.34 -16.08 -9.84
N ALA A 345 -11.45 -16.17 -8.53
CA ALA A 345 -12.26 -15.30 -7.69
C ALA A 345 -11.79 -15.34 -6.25
N MET A 346 -12.13 -14.32 -5.50
CA MET A 346 -11.99 -14.29 -4.04
C MET A 346 -13.34 -14.05 -3.39
N ILE A 347 -13.69 -14.88 -2.42
CA ILE A 347 -14.87 -14.70 -1.58
C ILE A 347 -14.46 -14.43 -0.14
N GLY A 348 -15.25 -13.63 0.57
CA GLY A 348 -15.00 -13.31 1.97
C GLY A 348 -16.29 -13.25 2.79
N ALA A 349 -16.18 -13.60 4.08
CA ALA A 349 -17.28 -13.59 5.02
C ALA A 349 -16.84 -13.04 6.39
N PRO A 350 -17.73 -12.41 7.17
CA PRO A 350 -17.41 -11.93 8.52
C PRO A 350 -17.01 -13.08 9.46
N ARG A 351 -17.72 -14.17 9.40
CA ARG A 351 -17.46 -15.50 10.05
C ARG A 351 -18.46 -16.52 9.56
#